data_760fe6c09497c892d1c5c8b125fad365
#
_entry.id   760fe6c09497c892d1c5c8b125fad365
#
_cell.length_a   1.000
_cell.length_b   1.000
_cell.length_c   1.000
_cell.angle_alpha   90.00
_cell.angle_beta   90.00
_cell.angle_gamma   90.00
#
_symmetry.space_group_name_H-M   'P 1'
#
loop_
_entity.id
_entity.type
_entity.pdbx_description
1 polymer ?
#
loop_
_entity_poly.entity_id
_entity_poly.type
_entity_poly.pdbx_seq_one_letter_code
_entity_poly.pdbx_strand_id
1 'polypeptide(L)'
;TYETPEMFLREMIESVQQQTYSNWELCIADGSVSDQVMQVIQAYAQADKRIIVKKLTKNKGIADNTNAAIAIASGEYIALLDHDDLLAPDALFEVVRCVNDNEKADVIYSDEDKITADSARRFEPHFKTDFNIELLRSNNYICHLFVVKRLIVEEIGGFRNDFDGAQDYDLILRCIEKAEGIYHIPKILYHWRVHQSSTAENPESKLYAYDAGKRAIEEHLKRVDRPGKVRELYYRGFYHVTYKVKEKTGVTVCFVGNNKTDVKK
;
A
#
# COMPACT_ATOMS: atom_id res chain seq x y z
N THR A 1 -3.09 -15.25 1.43
CA THR A 1 -3.03 -16.00 0.14
C THR A 1 -4.40 -16.57 -0.22
N TYR A 2 -4.68 -16.74 -1.51
CA TYR A 2 -5.84 -17.42 -2.03
C TYR A 2 -5.56 -17.95 -3.43
N GLU A 3 -5.52 -19.29 -3.59
CA GLU A 3 -5.24 -20.00 -4.86
C GLU A 3 -4.02 -19.45 -5.62
N THR A 4 -2.99 -19.04 -4.89
CA THR A 4 -1.77 -18.42 -5.44
C THR A 4 -1.00 -19.43 -6.29
N PRO A 5 -0.57 -19.09 -7.51
CA PRO A 5 0.31 -19.94 -8.29
C PRO A 5 1.60 -20.27 -7.51
N GLU A 6 1.97 -21.54 -7.48
CA GLU A 6 3.08 -22.04 -6.66
C GLU A 6 4.39 -21.28 -6.91
N MET A 7 4.70 -20.96 -8.16
CA MET A 7 5.90 -20.21 -8.54
C MET A 7 5.91 -18.82 -7.86
N PHE A 8 4.82 -18.06 -7.94
CA PHE A 8 4.74 -16.72 -7.34
C PHE A 8 4.86 -16.78 -5.82
N LEU A 9 4.16 -17.75 -5.20
CA LEU A 9 4.22 -17.94 -3.77
C LEU A 9 5.63 -18.27 -3.27
N ARG A 10 6.36 -19.15 -3.98
CA ARG A 10 7.75 -19.47 -3.66
C ARG A 10 8.65 -18.26 -3.79
N GLU A 11 8.59 -17.57 -4.90
CA GLU A 11 9.42 -16.38 -5.15
C GLU A 11 9.13 -15.28 -4.12
N MET A 12 7.86 -15.05 -3.75
CA MET A 12 7.49 -14.11 -2.71
C MET A 12 8.13 -14.49 -1.36
N ILE A 13 7.98 -15.75 -0.91
CA ILE A 13 8.57 -16.22 0.36
C ILE A 13 10.10 -16.11 0.32
N GLU A 14 10.72 -16.51 -0.77
CA GLU A 14 12.17 -16.48 -0.96
C GLU A 14 12.71 -15.04 -0.97
N SER A 15 11.97 -14.08 -1.52
CA SER A 15 12.33 -12.66 -1.48
C SER A 15 12.40 -12.12 -0.03
N VAL A 16 11.55 -12.62 0.85
CA VAL A 16 11.59 -12.28 2.29
C VAL A 16 12.73 -13.03 3.00
N GLN A 17 12.97 -14.29 2.68
CA GLN A 17 14.09 -15.04 3.27
C GLN A 17 15.46 -14.46 2.89
N GLN A 18 15.57 -13.85 1.71
CA GLN A 18 16.80 -13.23 1.21
C GLN A 18 17.02 -11.80 1.74
N GLN A 19 16.16 -11.29 2.60
CA GLN A 19 16.35 -9.97 3.20
C GLN A 19 17.64 -9.88 4.00
N THR A 20 18.39 -8.80 3.78
CA THR A 20 19.67 -8.54 4.48
C THR A 20 19.47 -8.21 5.96
N TYR A 21 18.30 -7.71 6.35
CA TYR A 21 17.88 -7.57 7.75
C TYR A 21 17.22 -8.86 8.23
N SER A 22 17.69 -9.45 9.30
CA SER A 22 17.30 -10.81 9.72
C SER A 22 16.17 -10.88 10.75
N ASN A 23 15.86 -9.77 11.45
CA ASN A 23 14.84 -9.75 12.51
C ASN A 23 13.47 -9.39 11.96
N TRP A 24 12.87 -10.34 11.25
CA TRP A 24 11.54 -10.25 10.65
C TRP A 24 10.72 -11.52 10.93
N GLU A 25 9.43 -11.41 10.81
CA GLU A 25 8.49 -12.50 10.71
C GLU A 25 7.63 -12.37 9.45
N LEU A 26 7.33 -13.47 8.79
CA LEU A 26 6.41 -13.52 7.64
C LEU A 26 5.11 -14.19 8.07
N CYS A 27 4.06 -13.39 8.26
CA CYS A 27 2.75 -13.86 8.68
C CYS A 27 1.87 -14.13 7.45
N ILE A 28 1.50 -15.39 7.22
CA ILE A 28 0.69 -15.80 6.07
C ILE A 28 -0.64 -16.37 6.54
N ALA A 29 -1.74 -15.77 6.11
CA ALA A 29 -3.09 -16.32 6.25
C ALA A 29 -3.54 -16.90 4.91
N ASP A 30 -3.83 -18.20 4.86
CA ASP A 30 -4.24 -18.89 3.64
C ASP A 30 -5.73 -19.26 3.67
N GLY A 31 -6.49 -18.68 2.72
CA GLY A 31 -7.90 -18.93 2.49
C GLY A 31 -8.19 -19.88 1.32
N SER A 32 -7.16 -20.48 0.71
CA SER A 32 -7.31 -21.37 -0.44
C SER A 32 -8.17 -22.60 -0.11
N VAL A 33 -8.93 -23.06 -1.07
CA VAL A 33 -9.74 -24.28 -0.98
C VAL A 33 -8.83 -25.49 -1.17
N SER A 34 -7.88 -25.40 -2.11
CA SER A 34 -6.92 -26.46 -2.35
C SER A 34 -5.85 -26.53 -1.25
N ASP A 35 -5.36 -27.73 -0.97
CA ASP A 35 -4.28 -27.93 0.00
C ASP A 35 -2.88 -27.62 -0.56
N GLN A 36 -2.75 -27.41 -1.88
CA GLN A 36 -1.46 -27.20 -2.54
C GLN A 36 -0.73 -25.97 -2.02
N VAL A 37 -1.44 -24.83 -1.92
CA VAL A 37 -0.88 -23.58 -1.40
C VAL A 37 -0.39 -23.80 0.04
N MET A 38 -1.21 -24.42 0.87
CA MET A 38 -0.87 -24.70 2.27
C MET A 38 0.33 -25.65 2.40
N GLN A 39 0.44 -26.67 1.55
CA GLN A 39 1.59 -27.60 1.55
C GLN A 39 2.90 -26.86 1.26
N VAL A 40 2.90 -25.96 0.28
CA VAL A 40 4.06 -25.13 -0.03
C VAL A 40 4.44 -24.25 1.17
N ILE A 41 3.48 -23.51 1.74
CA ILE A 41 3.73 -22.62 2.87
C ILE A 41 4.26 -23.42 4.09
N GLN A 42 3.68 -24.57 4.38
CA GLN A 42 4.10 -25.41 5.50
C GLN A 42 5.53 -25.92 5.35
N ALA A 43 5.96 -26.26 4.12
CA ALA A 43 7.33 -26.68 3.86
C ALA A 43 8.34 -25.58 4.23
N TYR A 44 8.06 -24.31 3.85
CA TYR A 44 8.88 -23.17 4.24
C TYR A 44 8.84 -22.91 5.76
N ALA A 45 7.66 -22.95 6.37
CA ALA A 45 7.50 -22.72 7.82
C ALA A 45 8.17 -23.80 8.69
N GLN A 46 8.30 -25.03 8.19
CA GLN A 46 9.07 -26.07 8.87
C GLN A 46 10.57 -25.78 8.84
N ALA A 47 11.07 -25.23 7.72
CA ALA A 47 12.47 -24.91 7.53
C ALA A 47 12.89 -23.58 8.19
N ASP A 48 11.98 -22.58 8.24
CA ASP A 48 12.25 -21.26 8.81
C ASP A 48 11.16 -20.88 9.83
N LYS A 49 11.53 -20.78 11.10
CA LYS A 49 10.60 -20.48 12.22
C LYS A 49 10.08 -19.03 12.23
N ARG A 50 10.64 -18.16 11.41
CA ARG A 50 10.13 -16.79 11.23
C ARG A 50 8.89 -16.74 10.33
N ILE A 51 8.56 -17.83 9.64
CA ILE A 51 7.36 -17.95 8.80
C ILE A 51 6.21 -18.51 9.66
N ILE A 52 5.22 -17.67 9.94
CA ILE A 52 4.07 -17.96 10.80
C ILE A 52 2.84 -18.12 9.91
N VAL A 53 2.13 -19.24 10.06
CA VAL A 53 1.07 -19.63 9.14
C VAL A 53 -0.26 -19.81 9.85
N LYS A 54 -1.32 -19.28 9.25
CA LYS A 54 -2.70 -19.50 9.69
C LYS A 54 -3.57 -20.00 8.54
N LYS A 55 -4.04 -21.24 8.61
CA LYS A 55 -5.07 -21.73 7.68
C LYS A 55 -6.42 -21.16 8.08
N LEU A 56 -7.12 -20.58 7.12
CA LEU A 56 -8.47 -20.07 7.30
C LEU A 56 -9.48 -21.17 6.97
N THR A 57 -10.62 -21.18 7.66
CA THR A 57 -11.69 -22.16 7.39
C THR A 57 -12.42 -21.88 6.08
N LYS A 58 -12.37 -20.64 5.62
CA LYS A 58 -12.91 -20.20 4.32
C LYS A 58 -12.26 -18.89 3.91
N ASN A 59 -12.22 -18.61 2.60
CA ASN A 59 -11.91 -17.29 2.08
C ASN A 59 -13.06 -16.32 2.42
N LYS A 60 -12.72 -15.18 3.01
CA LYS A 60 -13.67 -14.12 3.37
C LYS A 60 -13.40 -12.80 2.62
N GLY A 61 -12.54 -12.85 1.60
CA GLY A 61 -12.08 -11.65 0.88
C GLY A 61 -10.71 -11.17 1.35
N ILE A 62 -10.15 -10.24 0.59
CA ILE A 62 -8.78 -9.77 0.79
C ILE A 62 -8.61 -9.08 2.15
N ALA A 63 -9.57 -8.22 2.55
CA ALA A 63 -9.53 -7.48 3.80
C ALA A 63 -9.51 -8.42 5.03
N ASP A 64 -10.44 -9.38 5.11
CA ASP A 64 -10.51 -10.31 6.25
C ASP A 64 -9.32 -11.28 6.28
N ASN A 65 -8.85 -11.75 5.12
CA ASN A 65 -7.69 -12.62 5.05
C ASN A 65 -6.42 -11.88 5.51
N THR A 66 -6.25 -10.61 5.12
CA THR A 66 -5.12 -9.79 5.55
C THR A 66 -5.21 -9.46 7.04
N ASN A 67 -6.41 -9.14 7.56
CA ASN A 67 -6.62 -8.96 9.01
C ASN A 67 -6.26 -10.23 9.79
N ALA A 68 -6.52 -11.41 9.23
CA ALA A 68 -6.16 -12.66 9.88
C ALA A 68 -4.63 -12.91 9.92
N ALA A 69 -3.87 -12.39 8.95
CA ALA A 69 -2.40 -12.37 8.98
C ALA A 69 -1.89 -11.34 10.00
N ILE A 70 -2.45 -10.15 10.02
CA ILE A 70 -2.11 -9.10 11.00
C ILE A 70 -2.35 -9.58 12.44
N ALA A 71 -3.43 -10.32 12.67
CA ALA A 71 -3.78 -10.83 14.02
C ALA A 71 -2.80 -11.84 14.60
N ILE A 72 -1.91 -12.41 13.78
CA ILE A 72 -0.83 -13.31 14.25
C ILE A 72 0.54 -12.63 14.25
N ALA A 73 0.62 -11.38 13.79
CA ALA A 73 1.85 -10.61 13.77
C ALA A 73 2.19 -10.06 15.17
N SER A 74 3.47 -10.12 15.52
CA SER A 74 4.02 -9.65 16.80
C SER A 74 5.01 -8.48 16.65
N GLY A 75 5.47 -8.22 15.42
CA GLY A 75 6.42 -7.16 15.12
C GLY A 75 5.91 -5.76 15.47
N GLU A 76 6.82 -4.83 15.71
CA GLU A 76 6.49 -3.43 15.99
C GLU A 76 5.91 -2.72 14.76
N TYR A 77 6.37 -3.10 13.57
CA TYR A 77 5.90 -2.59 12.29
C TYR A 77 5.26 -3.70 11.45
N ILE A 78 4.25 -3.33 10.68
CA ILE A 78 3.60 -4.17 9.68
C ILE A 78 4.04 -3.66 8.30
N ALA A 79 4.65 -4.53 7.51
CA ALA A 79 4.91 -4.31 6.08
C ALA A 79 3.93 -5.14 5.26
N LEU A 80 3.22 -4.50 4.34
CA LEU A 80 2.28 -5.20 3.46
C LEU A 80 3.00 -5.75 2.24
N LEU A 81 2.78 -7.03 1.96
CA LEU A 81 3.34 -7.73 0.80
C LEU A 81 2.26 -8.61 0.17
N ASP A 82 2.00 -8.40 -1.10
CA ASP A 82 1.08 -9.23 -1.86
C ASP A 82 1.71 -10.59 -2.18
N HIS A 83 0.86 -11.60 -2.30
CA HIS A 83 1.28 -13.00 -2.38
C HIS A 83 1.93 -13.41 -3.70
N ASP A 84 1.98 -12.52 -4.67
CA ASP A 84 2.53 -12.69 -6.02
C ASP A 84 3.65 -11.69 -6.35
N ASP A 85 4.00 -10.82 -5.40
CA ASP A 85 4.99 -9.76 -5.54
C ASP A 85 6.33 -10.10 -4.86
N LEU A 86 7.33 -9.21 -5.03
CA LEU A 86 8.66 -9.42 -4.48
C LEU A 86 9.16 -8.17 -3.73
N LEU A 87 9.98 -8.40 -2.71
CA LEU A 87 10.78 -7.37 -2.07
C LEU A 87 12.20 -7.32 -2.64
N ALA A 88 12.77 -6.12 -2.76
CA ALA A 88 14.21 -5.98 -2.99
C ALA A 88 15.00 -6.53 -1.79
N PRO A 89 16.20 -7.09 -1.97
CA PRO A 89 16.93 -7.76 -0.88
C PRO A 89 17.29 -6.87 0.31
N ASP A 90 17.36 -5.56 0.13
CA ASP A 90 17.65 -4.57 1.17
C ASP A 90 16.39 -3.82 1.68
N ALA A 91 15.19 -4.24 1.28
CA ALA A 91 13.95 -3.53 1.62
C ALA A 91 13.76 -3.35 3.13
N LEU A 92 13.82 -4.42 3.90
CA LEU A 92 13.63 -4.34 5.35
C LEU A 92 14.80 -3.63 6.06
N PHE A 93 16.03 -3.74 5.54
CA PHE A 93 17.17 -2.97 6.04
C PHE A 93 16.94 -1.47 5.89
N GLU A 94 16.48 -1.02 4.73
CA GLU A 94 16.20 0.40 4.47
C GLU A 94 15.05 0.91 5.34
N VAL A 95 14.01 0.10 5.56
CA VAL A 95 12.92 0.42 6.49
C VAL A 95 13.45 0.62 7.90
N VAL A 96 14.23 -0.32 8.42
CA VAL A 96 14.80 -0.23 9.78
C VAL A 96 15.77 0.94 9.91
N ARG A 97 16.55 1.23 8.88
CA ARG A 97 17.40 2.42 8.83
C ARG A 97 16.53 3.69 8.94
N CYS A 98 15.46 3.80 8.16
CA CYS A 98 14.54 4.92 8.23
C CYS A 98 13.93 5.10 9.63
N VAL A 99 13.55 4.00 10.29
CA VAL A 99 13.03 4.00 11.68
C VAL A 99 14.10 4.52 12.65
N ASN A 100 15.35 4.04 12.53
CA ASN A 100 16.44 4.45 13.41
C ASN A 100 16.84 5.91 13.24
N ASP A 101 16.74 6.42 12.01
CA ASP A 101 17.07 7.82 11.69
C ASP A 101 15.95 8.79 12.07
N ASN A 102 14.72 8.29 12.35
CA ASN A 102 13.53 9.10 12.57
C ASN A 102 12.67 8.56 13.71
N GLU A 103 12.76 9.12 14.90
CA GLU A 103 12.03 8.69 16.10
C GLU A 103 10.49 8.64 15.93
N LYS A 104 9.97 9.43 15.01
CA LYS A 104 8.53 9.55 14.72
C LYS A 104 8.10 8.82 13.42
N ALA A 105 8.89 7.85 12.98
CA ALA A 105 8.52 7.09 11.78
C ALA A 105 7.34 6.14 12.07
N ASP A 106 6.14 6.64 11.91
CA ASP A 106 4.91 5.87 12.11
C ASP A 106 4.45 5.17 10.84
N VAL A 107 4.61 5.85 9.69
CA VAL A 107 4.31 5.35 8.34
C VAL A 107 5.54 5.56 7.45
N ILE A 108 5.89 4.52 6.71
CA ILE A 108 7.01 4.54 5.77
C ILE A 108 6.53 3.95 4.45
N TYR A 109 6.97 4.50 3.33
CA TYR A 109 6.72 3.94 2.01
C TYR A 109 7.93 4.11 1.11
N SER A 110 8.02 3.31 0.06
CA SER A 110 9.14 3.35 -0.90
C SER A 110 8.66 3.54 -2.33
N ASP A 111 9.61 3.74 -3.23
CA ASP A 111 9.39 3.58 -4.66
C ASP A 111 9.14 2.11 -5.00
N GLU A 112 8.56 1.88 -6.16
CA GLU A 112 8.25 0.55 -6.69
C GLU A 112 8.56 0.47 -8.18
N ASP A 113 8.66 -0.73 -8.72
CA ASP A 113 8.62 -0.98 -10.16
C ASP A 113 7.72 -2.18 -10.46
N LYS A 114 7.56 -2.49 -11.73
CA LYS A 114 6.86 -3.69 -12.16
C LYS A 114 7.83 -4.79 -12.55
N ILE A 115 7.40 -6.03 -12.36
CA ILE A 115 8.14 -7.22 -12.78
C ILE A 115 7.26 -8.11 -13.66
N THR A 116 7.83 -8.71 -14.69
CA THR A 116 7.11 -9.67 -15.53
C THR A 116 6.75 -10.94 -14.79
N ALA A 117 5.74 -11.68 -15.26
CA ALA A 117 5.27 -12.91 -14.61
C ALA A 117 6.39 -13.96 -14.40
N ASP A 118 7.37 -14.03 -15.31
CA ASP A 118 8.53 -14.92 -15.24
C ASP A 118 9.71 -14.34 -14.44
N SER A 119 9.52 -13.20 -13.77
CA SER A 119 10.56 -12.47 -13.01
C SER A 119 11.79 -12.04 -13.81
N ALA A 120 11.76 -12.15 -15.14
CA ALA A 120 12.94 -11.93 -15.99
C ALA A 120 13.26 -10.45 -16.21
N ARG A 121 12.26 -9.55 -16.11
CA ARG A 121 12.44 -8.13 -16.42
C ARG A 121 11.67 -7.23 -15.47
N ARG A 122 12.34 -6.19 -14.97
CA ARG A 122 11.72 -5.05 -14.26
C ARG A 122 11.49 -3.90 -15.26
N PHE A 123 10.38 -3.16 -15.07
CA PHE A 123 9.97 -2.08 -15.98
C PHE A 123 9.03 -1.09 -15.25
N GLU A 124 8.75 0.03 -15.87
CA GLU A 124 7.86 1.08 -15.36
C GLU A 124 8.13 1.45 -13.91
N PRO A 125 9.34 1.96 -13.57
CA PRO A 125 9.61 2.42 -12.22
C PRO A 125 8.69 3.58 -11.86
N HIS A 126 8.13 3.54 -10.65
CA HIS A 126 7.32 4.60 -10.06
C HIS A 126 8.12 5.26 -8.95
N PHE A 127 8.76 6.38 -9.29
CA PHE A 127 9.45 7.24 -8.33
C PHE A 127 8.43 8.17 -7.68
N LYS A 128 8.33 8.08 -6.37
CA LYS A 128 7.34 8.80 -5.57
C LYS A 128 7.93 10.08 -5.00
N THR A 129 7.07 11.00 -4.61
CA THR A 129 7.48 12.21 -3.89
C THR A 129 7.49 11.96 -2.38
N ASP A 130 8.12 12.84 -1.63
CA ASP A 130 7.85 12.94 -0.19
C ASP A 130 6.36 13.12 0.06
N PHE A 131 5.93 12.81 1.30
CA PHE A 131 4.51 12.76 1.61
C PHE A 131 3.76 14.04 1.21
N ASN A 132 2.72 13.85 0.41
CA ASN A 132 1.84 14.90 -0.05
C ASN A 132 0.38 14.45 0.07
N ILE A 133 -0.34 15.01 1.03
CA ILE A 133 -1.72 14.65 1.31
C ILE A 133 -2.67 14.97 0.14
N GLU A 134 -2.44 16.04 -0.62
CA GLU A 134 -3.29 16.39 -1.75
C GLU A 134 -3.07 15.42 -2.93
N LEU A 135 -1.84 14.95 -3.12
CA LEU A 135 -1.56 13.91 -4.09
C LEU A 135 -2.20 12.58 -3.65
N LEU A 136 -2.11 12.22 -2.36
CA LEU A 136 -2.76 11.02 -1.84
C LEU A 136 -4.28 11.09 -1.94
N ARG A 137 -4.90 12.26 -1.84
CA ARG A 137 -6.33 12.46 -2.10
C ARG A 137 -6.70 12.40 -3.58
N SER A 138 -5.72 12.43 -4.46
CA SER A 138 -5.91 12.35 -5.92
C SER A 138 -5.73 10.96 -6.47
N ASN A 139 -4.86 10.15 -5.89
CA ASN A 139 -4.65 8.74 -6.21
C ASN A 139 -3.88 8.03 -5.09
N ASN A 140 -3.95 6.70 -5.05
CA ASN A 140 -3.17 5.89 -4.12
C ASN A 140 -1.71 5.76 -4.61
N TYR A 141 -0.93 6.84 -4.58
CA TYR A 141 0.45 6.81 -5.05
C TYR A 141 1.41 6.10 -4.10
N ILE A 142 1.03 5.93 -2.82
CA ILE A 142 1.84 5.23 -1.82
C ILE A 142 1.89 3.73 -2.12
N CYS A 143 0.75 3.09 -2.33
CA CYS A 143 0.49 1.69 -2.69
C CYS A 143 1.50 0.69 -2.07
N HIS A 144 2.64 0.45 -2.72
CA HIS A 144 3.71 -0.47 -2.28
C HIS A 144 5.08 0.26 -2.26
N LEU A 145 6.06 -0.11 -1.48
CA LEU A 145 5.93 -0.81 -0.22
C LEU A 145 5.27 0.11 0.80
N PHE A 146 4.32 -0.39 1.57
CA PHE A 146 3.71 0.34 2.68
C PHE A 146 4.05 -0.33 4.00
N VAL A 147 4.60 0.43 4.93
CA VAL A 147 4.99 -0.02 6.27
C VAL A 147 4.40 0.94 7.30
N VAL A 148 3.87 0.39 8.37
CA VAL A 148 3.20 1.18 9.41
C VAL A 148 3.40 0.56 10.79
N LYS A 149 3.46 1.36 11.85
CA LYS A 149 3.45 0.87 13.22
C LYS A 149 2.21 0.01 13.48
N ARG A 150 2.40 -1.20 14.02
CA ARG A 150 1.32 -2.15 14.32
C ARG A 150 0.24 -1.53 15.20
N LEU A 151 0.61 -0.73 16.20
CA LEU A 151 -0.34 -0.07 17.09
C LEU A 151 -1.33 0.85 16.35
N ILE A 152 -0.91 1.51 15.26
CA ILE A 152 -1.82 2.32 14.44
C ILE A 152 -2.83 1.44 13.74
N VAL A 153 -2.40 0.30 13.18
CA VAL A 153 -3.31 -0.66 12.51
C VAL A 153 -4.33 -1.23 13.50
N GLU A 154 -3.90 -1.52 14.72
CA GLU A 154 -4.77 -2.00 15.80
C GLU A 154 -5.79 -0.91 16.22
N GLU A 155 -5.33 0.34 16.39
CA GLU A 155 -6.19 1.47 16.76
C GLU A 155 -7.28 1.74 15.74
N ILE A 156 -6.96 1.67 14.45
CA ILE A 156 -7.94 1.92 13.37
C ILE A 156 -8.80 0.71 13.03
N GLY A 157 -8.53 -0.47 13.62
CA GLY A 157 -9.29 -1.71 13.43
C GLY A 157 -8.96 -2.48 12.14
N GLY A 158 -7.76 -2.28 11.57
CA GLY A 158 -7.29 -3.02 10.40
C GLY A 158 -8.01 -2.67 9.09
N PHE A 159 -8.05 -3.61 8.16
CA PHE A 159 -8.73 -3.50 6.86
C PHE A 159 -10.25 -3.59 6.99
N ARG A 160 -10.99 -2.94 6.08
CA ARG A 160 -12.46 -2.94 6.03
C ARG A 160 -12.96 -3.55 4.72
N ASN A 161 -13.84 -4.56 4.81
CA ASN A 161 -14.41 -5.26 3.66
C ASN A 161 -15.26 -4.36 2.73
N ASP A 162 -15.84 -3.31 3.29
CA ASP A 162 -16.64 -2.34 2.52
C ASP A 162 -15.82 -1.61 1.45
N PHE A 163 -14.49 -1.72 1.51
CA PHE A 163 -13.55 -1.10 0.58
C PHE A 163 -12.77 -2.10 -0.28
N ASP A 164 -13.23 -3.34 -0.39
CA ASP A 164 -12.61 -4.33 -1.26
C ASP A 164 -12.34 -3.76 -2.65
N GLY A 165 -11.12 -3.99 -3.17
CA GLY A 165 -10.59 -3.40 -4.40
C GLY A 165 -9.84 -2.07 -4.21
N ALA A 166 -10.05 -1.36 -3.10
CA ALA A 166 -9.29 -0.19 -2.64
C ALA A 166 -9.08 -0.23 -1.12
N GLN A 167 -9.02 -1.46 -0.56
CA GLN A 167 -8.87 -1.70 0.87
C GLN A 167 -7.54 -1.17 1.43
N ASP A 168 -6.49 -1.22 0.65
CA ASP A 168 -5.18 -0.64 0.93
C ASP A 168 -5.24 0.89 0.99
N TYR A 169 -5.91 1.52 0.03
CA TYR A 169 -6.09 2.97 -0.01
C TYR A 169 -6.88 3.47 1.21
N ASP A 170 -7.96 2.79 1.57
CA ASP A 170 -8.71 3.08 2.79
C ASP A 170 -7.86 2.93 4.05
N LEU A 171 -7.07 1.85 4.15
CA LEU A 171 -6.16 1.63 5.26
C LEU A 171 -5.12 2.75 5.35
N ILE A 172 -4.43 3.06 4.24
CA ILE A 172 -3.41 4.10 4.18
C ILE A 172 -3.98 5.45 4.65
N LEU A 173 -5.15 5.87 4.13
CA LEU A 173 -5.79 7.11 4.54
C LEU A 173 -6.10 7.15 6.04
N ARG A 174 -6.54 6.04 6.64
CA ARG A 174 -6.79 5.96 8.09
C ARG A 174 -5.51 5.92 8.92
N CYS A 175 -4.46 5.26 8.42
CA CYS A 175 -3.16 5.24 9.09
C CYS A 175 -2.52 6.62 9.14
N ILE A 176 -2.51 7.36 8.02
CA ILE A 176 -1.91 8.71 7.98
C ILE A 176 -2.65 9.73 8.84
N GLU A 177 -3.93 9.50 9.15
CA GLU A 177 -4.71 10.34 10.08
C GLU A 177 -4.23 10.22 11.53
N LYS A 178 -3.54 9.12 11.87
CA LYS A 178 -3.02 8.80 13.21
C LYS A 178 -1.52 8.98 13.33
N ALA A 179 -0.80 8.98 12.21
CA ALA A 179 0.65 9.05 12.18
C ALA A 179 1.17 10.45 12.56
N GLU A 180 2.20 10.50 13.40
CA GLU A 180 2.95 11.72 13.68
C GLU A 180 4.01 12.00 12.61
N GLY A 181 4.61 10.94 12.05
CA GLY A 181 5.64 11.05 11.01
C GLY A 181 5.43 10.06 9.88
N ILE A 182 5.50 10.58 8.65
CA ILE A 182 5.34 9.82 7.41
C ILE A 182 6.59 10.04 6.56
N TYR A 183 7.29 8.96 6.21
CA TYR A 183 8.59 9.02 5.55
C TYR A 183 8.62 8.26 4.24
N HIS A 184 9.24 8.86 3.24
CA HIS A 184 9.51 8.25 1.95
C HIS A 184 10.95 7.75 1.88
N ILE A 185 11.13 6.51 1.44
CA ILE A 185 12.43 5.95 1.08
C ILE A 185 12.56 6.03 -0.45
N PRO A 186 13.42 6.92 -1.01
CA PRO A 186 13.53 7.09 -2.46
C PRO A 186 14.38 5.97 -3.08
N LYS A 187 13.92 4.75 -2.93
CA LYS A 187 14.51 3.52 -3.48
C LYS A 187 13.41 2.58 -3.92
N ILE A 188 13.63 1.87 -5.02
CA ILE A 188 12.73 0.80 -5.47
C ILE A 188 12.97 -0.41 -4.57
N LEU A 189 12.05 -0.62 -3.62
CA LEU A 189 12.12 -1.70 -2.62
C LEU A 189 11.04 -2.77 -2.83
N TYR A 190 10.14 -2.55 -3.77
CA TYR A 190 9.01 -3.42 -4.08
C TYR A 190 8.89 -3.63 -5.58
N HIS A 191 8.59 -4.88 -6.00
CA HIS A 191 8.44 -5.28 -7.39
C HIS A 191 7.04 -5.86 -7.59
N TRP A 192 6.15 -5.07 -8.21
CA TRP A 192 4.76 -5.45 -8.48
C TRP A 192 4.67 -6.33 -9.71
N ARG A 193 4.21 -7.57 -9.54
CA ARG A 193 4.12 -8.55 -10.62
C ARG A 193 2.93 -8.28 -11.53
N VAL A 194 3.20 -8.25 -12.83
CA VAL A 194 2.18 -8.11 -13.87
C VAL A 194 1.92 -9.46 -14.52
N HIS A 195 0.69 -9.95 -14.40
CA HIS A 195 0.22 -11.18 -15.03
C HIS A 195 -1.27 -11.07 -15.37
N GLN A 196 -1.81 -12.00 -16.20
CA GLN A 196 -3.16 -11.92 -16.79
C GLN A 196 -4.31 -11.70 -15.79
N SER A 197 -4.17 -12.13 -14.55
CA SER A 197 -5.17 -11.94 -13.49
C SER A 197 -4.86 -10.74 -12.58
N SER A 198 -3.77 -10.02 -12.79
CA SER A 198 -3.43 -8.83 -12.01
C SER A 198 -4.31 -7.63 -12.35
N THR A 199 -4.59 -6.78 -11.37
CA THR A 199 -5.36 -5.54 -11.59
C THR A 199 -4.64 -4.58 -12.55
N ALA A 200 -3.31 -4.68 -12.66
CA ALA A 200 -2.50 -3.88 -13.55
C ALA A 200 -2.79 -4.11 -15.04
N GLU A 201 -3.20 -5.33 -15.42
CA GLU A 201 -3.41 -5.70 -16.83
C GLU A 201 -4.84 -5.42 -17.32
N ASN A 202 -5.84 -5.44 -16.42
CA ASN A 202 -7.24 -5.20 -16.81
C ASN A 202 -7.96 -4.25 -15.83
N PRO A 203 -7.78 -2.92 -15.94
CA PRO A 203 -8.43 -1.93 -15.10
C PRO A 203 -9.96 -1.94 -15.15
N GLU A 204 -10.56 -2.36 -16.29
CA GLU A 204 -12.01 -2.38 -16.47
C GLU A 204 -12.69 -3.56 -15.74
N SER A 205 -11.94 -4.57 -15.31
CA SER A 205 -12.50 -5.75 -14.63
C SER A 205 -12.99 -5.47 -13.21
N LYS A 206 -12.58 -4.35 -12.60
CA LYS A 206 -12.86 -4.02 -11.19
C LYS A 206 -13.38 -2.59 -11.02
N LEU A 207 -14.43 -2.21 -11.75
CA LEU A 207 -15.02 -0.86 -11.62
C LEU A 207 -15.42 -0.51 -10.18
N TYR A 208 -15.84 -1.50 -9.38
CA TYR A 208 -16.17 -1.32 -7.97
C TYR A 208 -14.98 -0.82 -7.13
N ALA A 209 -13.74 -1.11 -7.53
CA ALA A 209 -12.54 -0.66 -6.83
C ALA A 209 -12.40 0.88 -6.89
N TYR A 210 -12.76 1.48 -8.02
CA TYR A 210 -12.68 2.94 -8.19
C TYR A 210 -13.76 3.65 -7.36
N ASP A 211 -14.97 3.08 -7.30
CA ASP A 211 -16.01 3.59 -6.39
C ASP A 211 -15.60 3.44 -4.91
N ALA A 212 -14.95 2.33 -4.55
CA ALA A 212 -14.42 2.12 -3.20
C ALA A 212 -13.33 3.16 -2.87
N GLY A 213 -12.40 3.43 -3.79
CA GLY A 213 -11.38 4.46 -3.62
C GLY A 213 -11.97 5.86 -3.45
N LYS A 214 -12.99 6.21 -4.25
CA LYS A 214 -13.72 7.46 -4.09
C LYS A 214 -14.37 7.57 -2.69
N ARG A 215 -15.05 6.52 -2.24
CA ARG A 215 -15.66 6.47 -0.89
C ARG A 215 -14.61 6.60 0.22
N ALA A 216 -13.44 5.97 0.04
CA ALA A 216 -12.33 6.08 1.00
C ALA A 216 -11.89 7.54 1.18
N ILE A 217 -11.74 8.30 0.09
CA ILE A 217 -11.41 9.71 0.14
C ILE A 217 -12.56 10.52 0.78
N GLU A 218 -13.82 10.27 0.41
CA GLU A 218 -14.98 10.97 0.97
C GLU A 218 -15.09 10.77 2.49
N GLU A 219 -14.85 9.55 2.98
CA GLU A 219 -14.83 9.27 4.42
C GLU A 219 -13.62 9.89 5.11
N HIS A 220 -12.43 9.84 4.48
CA HIS A 220 -11.25 10.54 4.98
C HIS A 220 -11.53 12.03 5.19
N LEU A 221 -12.08 12.71 4.19
CA LEU A 221 -12.41 14.14 4.28
C LEU A 221 -13.38 14.46 5.42
N LYS A 222 -14.34 13.57 5.70
CA LYS A 222 -15.25 13.71 6.85
C LYS A 222 -14.50 13.56 8.18
N ARG A 223 -13.63 12.55 8.31
CA ARG A 223 -12.87 12.30 9.56
C ARG A 223 -11.91 13.44 9.91
N VAL A 224 -11.31 14.08 8.90
CA VAL A 224 -10.35 15.19 9.11
C VAL A 224 -10.98 16.58 9.06
N ASP A 225 -12.32 16.68 9.07
CA ASP A 225 -13.09 17.94 8.98
C ASP A 225 -12.66 18.85 7.82
N ARG A 226 -12.51 18.24 6.64
CA ARG A 226 -12.18 18.94 5.37
C ARG A 226 -13.27 18.71 4.34
N PRO A 227 -14.47 19.31 4.49
CA PRO A 227 -15.59 19.05 3.61
C PRO A 227 -15.26 19.39 2.15
N GLY A 228 -15.48 18.43 1.27
CA GLY A 228 -15.22 18.52 -0.16
C GLY A 228 -16.10 17.58 -0.97
N LYS A 229 -16.11 17.75 -2.28
CA LYS A 229 -16.73 16.83 -3.24
C LYS A 229 -15.65 16.08 -3.98
N VAL A 230 -15.74 14.76 -4.02
CA VAL A 230 -14.83 13.90 -4.76
C VAL A 230 -15.50 13.46 -6.06
N ARG A 231 -14.80 13.56 -7.16
CA ARG A 231 -15.21 13.04 -8.46
C ARG A 231 -14.08 12.24 -9.08
N GLU A 232 -14.41 11.16 -9.78
CA GLU A 232 -13.46 10.45 -10.62
C GLU A 232 -13.04 11.31 -11.80
N LEU A 233 -11.80 11.17 -12.24
CA LEU A 233 -11.27 11.75 -13.46
C LEU A 233 -11.41 10.77 -14.64
N TYR A 234 -11.02 11.22 -15.83
CA TYR A 234 -11.03 10.39 -17.03
C TYR A 234 -10.16 9.13 -16.88
N TYR A 235 -9.00 9.28 -16.26
CA TYR A 235 -8.12 8.14 -15.96
C TYR A 235 -8.58 7.46 -14.68
N ARG A 236 -8.82 6.15 -14.73
CA ARG A 236 -9.25 5.35 -13.60
C ARG A 236 -8.25 5.39 -12.43
N GLY A 237 -8.78 5.41 -11.21
CA GLY A 237 -7.97 5.51 -9.99
C GLY A 237 -7.45 6.93 -9.69
N PHE A 238 -7.81 7.91 -10.54
CA PHE A 238 -7.53 9.32 -10.27
C PHE A 238 -8.80 10.08 -9.89
N TYR A 239 -8.69 10.91 -8.87
CA TYR A 239 -9.78 11.65 -8.27
C TYR A 239 -9.46 13.14 -8.19
N HIS A 240 -10.49 13.94 -8.24
CA HIS A 240 -10.40 15.39 -8.01
C HIS A 240 -11.26 15.77 -6.81
N VAL A 241 -10.63 16.41 -5.82
CA VAL A 241 -11.31 16.94 -4.64
C VAL A 241 -11.55 18.43 -4.82
N THR A 242 -12.83 18.84 -4.77
CA THR A 242 -13.21 20.26 -4.73
C THR A 242 -13.59 20.59 -3.30
N TYR A 243 -12.75 21.37 -2.62
CA TYR A 243 -12.99 21.77 -1.23
C TYR A 243 -14.04 22.88 -1.13
N LYS A 244 -14.79 22.85 -0.03
CA LYS A 244 -15.68 23.96 0.31
C LYS A 244 -14.85 25.10 0.92
N VAL A 245 -14.69 26.19 0.17
CA VAL A 245 -13.99 27.38 0.65
C VAL A 245 -14.83 28.09 1.69
N LYS A 246 -14.21 28.51 2.81
CA LYS A 246 -14.87 29.36 3.81
C LYS A 246 -15.14 30.73 3.18
N GLU A 247 -16.30 31.30 3.44
CA GLU A 247 -16.64 32.66 3.04
C GLU A 247 -15.59 33.66 3.56
N LYS A 248 -15.25 34.68 2.76
CA LYS A 248 -14.26 35.73 3.08
C LYS A 248 -12.80 35.27 3.19
N THR A 249 -12.39 34.22 2.47
CA THR A 249 -10.97 33.90 2.34
C THR A 249 -10.27 34.94 1.47
N GLY A 250 -9.30 35.67 2.05
CA GLY A 250 -8.45 36.61 1.30
C GLY A 250 -7.44 35.80 0.45
N VAL A 251 -7.26 36.20 -0.79
CA VAL A 251 -6.26 35.63 -1.72
C VAL A 251 -5.27 36.69 -2.13
N THR A 252 -3.98 36.44 -1.96
CA THR A 252 -2.91 37.25 -2.48
C THR A 252 -2.33 36.60 -3.72
N VAL A 253 -2.32 37.31 -4.83
CA VAL A 253 -1.69 36.84 -6.08
C VAL A 253 -0.38 37.59 -6.26
N CYS A 254 0.73 36.84 -6.28
CA CYS A 254 2.06 37.38 -6.53
C CYS A 254 2.46 37.14 -7.98
N PHE A 255 2.75 38.19 -8.70
CA PHE A 255 3.31 38.14 -10.05
C PHE A 255 4.82 38.37 -9.99
N VAL A 256 5.57 37.48 -10.60
CA VAL A 256 7.02 37.64 -10.80
C VAL A 256 7.23 37.81 -12.30
N GLY A 257 7.66 39.01 -12.74
CA GLY A 257 7.92 39.32 -14.14
C GLY A 257 9.13 40.23 -14.28
N ASN A 258 9.83 40.08 -15.39
CA ASN A 258 11.03 40.90 -15.68
C ASN A 258 10.73 42.30 -16.17
N ASN A 259 9.52 42.59 -16.64
CA ASN A 259 9.11 43.86 -17.20
C ASN A 259 7.66 44.25 -16.84
N LYS A 260 7.37 45.56 -16.73
CA LYS A 260 6.00 46.09 -16.53
C LYS A 260 5.00 45.71 -17.65
N THR A 261 5.47 45.30 -18.78
CA THR A 261 4.66 44.83 -19.93
C THR A 261 4.15 43.38 -19.75
N ASP A 262 4.80 42.56 -18.93
CA ASP A 262 4.39 41.18 -18.71
C ASP A 262 3.13 41.10 -17.80
N VAL A 263 2.82 42.16 -17.07
CA VAL A 263 1.69 42.24 -16.14
C VAL A 263 0.39 42.73 -16.83
N LYS A 264 0.48 43.19 -18.07
CA LYS A 264 -0.66 43.78 -18.82
C LYS A 264 -1.32 42.81 -19.83
N LYS A 265 -0.87 41.60 -19.93
CA LYS A 265 -1.48 40.53 -20.73
C LYS A 265 -2.15 39.49 -19.81
#